data_799a8830b2a022b136acd82c21e96287
#
_entry.id   799a8830b2a022b136acd82c21e96287
#
_cell.length_a   1.000
_cell.length_b   1.000
_cell.length_c   1.000
_cell.angle_alpha   90.00
_cell.angle_beta   90.00
_cell.angle_gamma   90.00
#
_symmetry.space_group_name_H-M   'P 1'
#
loop_
_entity.id
_entity.type
_entity.pdbx_description
1 polymer ?
#
loop_
_entity_poly.entity_id
_entity_poly.type
_entity_poly.pdbx_seq_one_letter_code
_entity_poly.pdbx_strand_id
1 'polypeptide(L)'
;GNVRSIDIVNELEFSKPSVSVAMKNLRTNGYIEMDPSGYITLTEKGKVIADTMLERHNLLSDWLTYLGVDPQVAVEDACRMEHVISAESFQAIKAHVQANQEQTKQKASSEAGETA
;
A
#
# COMPACT_ATOMS: atom_id res chain seq x y z
N GLY A 1 15.03 11.00 1.82
CA GLY A 1 14.96 11.88 2.94
C GLY A 1 15.00 11.18 4.27
N ASN A 2 15.41 11.95 5.28
CA ASN A 2 15.53 11.42 6.63
C ASN A 2 14.18 11.49 7.34
N VAL A 3 13.78 10.39 7.97
CA VAL A 3 12.49 10.27 8.65
C VAL A 3 12.74 9.90 10.12
N ARG A 4 12.01 10.54 11.02
CA ARG A 4 11.99 10.25 12.45
C ARG A 4 10.60 9.78 12.87
N SER A 5 10.52 9.09 14.02
CA SER A 5 9.24 8.64 14.57
C SER A 5 8.25 9.79 14.77
N ILE A 6 8.73 10.97 15.21
CA ILE A 6 7.86 12.13 15.41
C ILE A 6 7.25 12.62 14.08
N ASP A 7 7.97 12.48 12.97
CA ASP A 7 7.45 12.84 11.65
C ASP A 7 6.29 11.92 11.27
N ILE A 8 6.41 10.62 11.60
CA ILE A 8 5.34 9.65 11.37
C ILE A 8 4.12 9.98 12.23
N VAL A 9 4.32 10.34 13.50
CA VAL A 9 3.22 10.76 14.39
C VAL A 9 2.46 11.94 13.79
N ASN A 10 3.20 12.96 13.33
CA ASN A 10 2.60 14.18 12.79
C ASN A 10 1.90 13.95 11.45
N GLU A 11 2.49 13.15 10.58
CA GLU A 11 1.96 12.90 9.24
C GLU A 11 0.72 12.00 9.27
N LEU A 12 0.72 10.96 10.11
CA LEU A 12 -0.34 9.96 10.15
C LEU A 12 -1.36 10.19 11.25
N GLU A 13 -1.16 11.21 12.08
CA GLU A 13 -2.04 11.55 13.22
C GLU A 13 -2.20 10.41 14.23
N PHE A 14 -1.21 9.51 14.29
CA PHE A 14 -1.17 8.47 15.31
C PHE A 14 -0.59 9.00 16.62
N SER A 15 -0.95 8.37 17.73
CA SER A 15 -0.38 8.73 19.03
C SER A 15 1.10 8.35 19.10
N LYS A 16 1.89 9.13 19.86
CA LYS A 16 3.30 8.84 20.10
C LYS A 16 3.54 7.42 20.65
N PRO A 17 2.80 6.96 21.68
CA PRO A 17 3.01 5.61 22.19
C PRO A 17 2.77 4.53 21.15
N SER A 18 1.73 4.66 20.32
CA SER A 18 1.43 3.69 19.27
C SER A 18 2.53 3.61 18.23
N VAL A 19 3.05 4.76 17.78
CA VAL A 19 4.15 4.81 16.81
C VAL A 19 5.43 4.25 17.42
N SER A 20 5.73 4.57 18.69
CA SER A 20 6.92 4.05 19.36
C SER A 20 6.93 2.54 19.47
N VAL A 21 5.79 1.93 19.80
CA VAL A 21 5.65 0.47 19.87
C VAL A 21 5.84 -0.15 18.47
N ALA A 22 5.21 0.42 17.47
CA ALA A 22 5.33 -0.06 16.09
C ALA A 22 6.77 0.03 15.59
N MET A 23 7.45 1.15 15.85
CA MET A 23 8.86 1.34 15.43
C MET A 23 9.78 0.36 16.13
N LYS A 24 9.56 0.10 17.42
CA LYS A 24 10.35 -0.88 18.18
C LYS A 24 10.18 -2.28 17.59
N ASN A 25 8.95 -2.67 17.27
CA ASN A 25 8.66 -3.98 16.67
C ASN A 25 9.33 -4.13 15.31
N LEU A 26 9.25 -3.11 14.46
CA LEU A 26 9.89 -3.12 13.15
C LEU A 26 11.40 -3.23 13.26
N ARG A 27 12.01 -2.50 14.19
CA ARG A 27 13.46 -2.55 14.43
C ARG A 27 13.89 -3.90 14.98
N THR A 28 13.14 -4.45 15.94
CA THR A 28 13.44 -5.76 16.54
C THR A 28 13.39 -6.87 15.48
N ASN A 29 12.45 -6.78 14.53
CA ASN A 29 12.29 -7.77 13.47
C ASN A 29 13.19 -7.50 12.26
N GLY A 30 14.03 -6.47 12.30
CA GLY A 30 15.01 -6.20 11.25
C GLY A 30 14.48 -5.52 10.00
N TYR A 31 13.32 -4.88 10.07
CA TYR A 31 12.73 -4.16 8.93
C TYR A 31 13.24 -2.73 8.81
N ILE A 32 13.63 -2.14 9.91
CA ILE A 32 14.17 -0.78 9.92
C ILE A 32 15.42 -0.72 10.78
N GLU A 33 16.25 0.30 10.54
CA GLU A 33 17.38 0.70 11.37
C GLU A 33 17.15 2.13 11.81
N MET A 34 17.60 2.45 13.03
CA MET A 34 17.52 3.80 13.54
C MET A 34 18.92 4.25 13.92
N ASP A 35 19.37 5.41 13.41
CA ASP A 35 20.66 5.95 13.75
C ASP A 35 20.63 6.65 15.11
N PRO A 36 21.81 7.03 15.68
CA PRO A 36 21.84 7.71 16.97
C PRO A 36 21.09 9.05 17.01
N SER A 37 20.86 9.67 15.84
CA SER A 37 20.10 10.92 15.73
C SER A 37 18.59 10.68 15.64
N GLY A 38 18.15 9.41 15.64
CA GLY A 38 16.73 9.04 15.57
C GLY A 38 16.16 8.97 14.16
N TYR A 39 16.98 9.06 13.12
CA TYR A 39 16.53 8.91 11.74
C TYR A 39 16.34 7.42 11.41
N ILE A 40 15.28 7.14 10.67
CA ILE A 40 14.84 5.78 10.33
C ILE A 40 15.24 5.47 8.89
N THR A 41 15.83 4.30 8.68
CA THR A 41 16.19 3.78 7.36
C THR A 41 15.62 2.39 7.21
N LEU A 42 15.04 2.08 6.04
CA LEU A 42 14.55 0.73 5.74
C LEU A 42 15.74 -0.17 5.42
N THR A 43 15.72 -1.38 6.00
CA THR A 43 16.63 -2.45 5.58
C THR A 43 16.12 -3.02 4.26
N GLU A 44 16.91 -3.89 3.61
CA GLU A 44 16.43 -4.58 2.39
C GLU A 44 15.14 -5.36 2.67
N LYS A 45 15.08 -6.05 3.81
CA LYS A 45 13.87 -6.75 4.25
C LYS A 45 12.70 -5.79 4.44
N GLY A 46 12.95 -4.62 5.02
CA GLY A 46 11.94 -3.58 5.22
C GLY A 46 11.44 -3.00 3.91
N LYS A 47 12.32 -2.81 2.93
CA LYS A 47 11.94 -2.33 1.59
C LYS A 47 11.00 -3.28 0.89
N VAL A 48 11.27 -4.58 0.97
CA VAL A 48 10.40 -5.61 0.37
C VAL A 48 9.00 -5.54 0.98
N ILE A 49 8.91 -5.43 2.32
CA ILE A 49 7.63 -5.31 3.02
C ILE A 49 6.91 -4.01 2.62
N ALA A 50 7.64 -2.89 2.59
CA ALA A 50 7.06 -1.59 2.24
C ALA A 50 6.53 -1.60 0.79
N ASP A 51 7.28 -2.17 -0.15
CA ASP A 51 6.85 -2.28 -1.54
C ASP A 51 5.61 -3.15 -1.67
N THR A 52 5.54 -4.26 -0.93
CA THR A 52 4.38 -5.15 -0.90
C THR A 52 3.15 -4.43 -0.37
N MET A 53 3.30 -3.69 0.73
CA MET A 53 2.19 -2.94 1.33
C MET A 53 1.71 -1.82 0.42
N LEU A 54 2.64 -1.13 -0.25
CA LEU A 54 2.30 -0.08 -1.21
C LEU A 54 1.54 -0.67 -2.41
N GLU A 55 1.97 -1.81 -2.93
CA GLU A 55 1.27 -2.51 -4.00
C GLU A 55 -0.16 -2.86 -3.59
N ARG A 56 -0.33 -3.42 -2.38
CA ARG A 56 -1.66 -3.77 -1.86
C ARG A 56 -2.54 -2.54 -1.72
N HIS A 57 -2.00 -1.47 -1.16
CA HIS A 57 -2.72 -0.22 -0.96
C HIS A 57 -3.23 0.34 -2.28
N ASN A 58 -2.34 0.49 -3.26
CA ASN A 58 -2.68 1.07 -4.55
C ASN A 58 -3.70 0.21 -5.31
N LEU A 59 -3.47 -1.09 -5.36
CA LEU A 59 -4.35 -2.01 -6.07
C LEU A 59 -5.75 -2.02 -5.45
N LEU A 60 -5.85 -2.12 -4.13
CA LEU A 60 -7.14 -2.18 -3.45
C LEU A 60 -7.89 -0.85 -3.55
N SER A 61 -7.21 0.29 -3.38
CA SER A 61 -7.88 1.59 -3.48
C SER A 61 -8.34 1.87 -4.91
N ASP A 62 -7.55 1.54 -5.92
CA ASP A 62 -7.92 1.71 -7.32
C ASP A 62 -9.08 0.79 -7.70
N TRP A 63 -9.07 -0.45 -7.24
CA TRP A 63 -10.13 -1.40 -7.48
C TRP A 63 -11.46 -0.94 -6.87
N LEU A 64 -11.44 -0.52 -5.62
CA LEU A 64 -12.65 -0.02 -4.95
C LEU A 64 -13.20 1.22 -5.67
N THR A 65 -12.34 2.13 -6.09
CA THR A 65 -12.73 3.31 -6.84
C THR A 65 -13.36 2.91 -8.18
N TYR A 66 -12.79 1.93 -8.86
CA TYR A 66 -13.34 1.39 -10.11
C TYR A 66 -14.73 0.79 -9.89
N LEU A 67 -14.97 0.15 -8.74
CA LEU A 67 -16.29 -0.41 -8.41
C LEU A 67 -17.34 0.66 -8.07
N GLY A 68 -16.95 1.90 -7.97
CA GLY A 68 -17.86 3.01 -7.68
C GLY A 68 -17.79 3.55 -6.27
N VAL A 69 -16.82 3.10 -5.48
CA VAL A 69 -16.59 3.63 -4.12
C VAL A 69 -15.96 5.01 -4.23
N ASP A 70 -16.42 5.95 -3.41
CA ASP A 70 -15.82 7.29 -3.33
C ASP A 70 -14.30 7.16 -3.13
N PRO A 71 -13.46 7.89 -3.90
CA PRO A 71 -12.00 7.72 -3.81
C PRO A 71 -11.42 7.88 -2.40
N GLN A 72 -11.96 8.80 -1.60
CA GLN A 72 -11.47 8.99 -0.24
C GLN A 72 -11.81 7.79 0.66
N VAL A 73 -13.03 7.26 0.53
CA VAL A 73 -13.46 6.06 1.26
C VAL A 73 -12.65 4.85 0.79
N ALA A 74 -12.39 4.74 -0.52
CA ALA A 74 -11.59 3.67 -1.09
C ALA A 74 -10.17 3.63 -0.50
N VAL A 75 -9.54 4.79 -0.36
CA VAL A 75 -8.20 4.90 0.23
C VAL A 75 -8.22 4.48 1.71
N GLU A 76 -9.21 4.94 2.47
CA GLU A 76 -9.34 4.60 3.89
C GLU A 76 -9.57 3.09 4.09
N ASP A 77 -10.46 2.50 3.29
CA ASP A 77 -10.74 1.08 3.37
C ASP A 77 -9.54 0.24 2.91
N ALA A 78 -8.88 0.65 1.84
CA ALA A 78 -7.67 -0.03 1.36
C ALA A 78 -6.58 -0.04 2.43
N CYS A 79 -6.42 1.06 3.16
CA CYS A 79 -5.46 1.15 4.25
C CYS A 79 -5.73 0.12 5.36
N ARG A 80 -6.99 -0.14 5.66
CA ARG A 80 -7.38 -1.17 6.63
C ARG A 80 -7.20 -2.58 6.05
N MET A 81 -7.65 -2.79 4.82
CA MET A 81 -7.62 -4.10 4.16
C MET A 81 -6.19 -4.62 3.97
N GLU A 82 -5.24 -3.74 3.64
CA GLU A 82 -3.86 -4.15 3.38
C GLU A 82 -3.20 -4.81 4.58
N HIS A 83 -3.68 -4.51 5.80
CA HIS A 83 -3.12 -5.05 7.03
C HIS A 83 -3.76 -6.39 7.46
N VAL A 84 -4.96 -6.67 6.99
CA VAL A 84 -5.73 -7.84 7.45
C VAL A 84 -5.95 -8.90 6.36
N ILE A 85 -5.78 -8.55 5.10
CA ILE A 85 -6.00 -9.48 3.99
C ILE A 85 -4.84 -10.48 3.91
N SER A 86 -5.18 -11.75 3.67
CA SER A 86 -4.16 -12.77 3.46
C SER A 86 -3.48 -12.59 2.10
N ALA A 87 -2.25 -13.14 1.96
CA ALA A 87 -1.55 -13.13 0.68
C ALA A 87 -2.36 -13.88 -0.40
N GLU A 88 -2.99 -14.98 -0.02
CA GLU A 88 -3.81 -15.78 -0.93
C GLU A 88 -4.98 -14.97 -1.48
N SER A 89 -5.74 -14.32 -0.59
CA SER A 89 -6.88 -13.50 -0.99
C SER A 89 -6.44 -12.31 -1.83
N PHE A 90 -5.34 -11.66 -1.46
CA PHE A 90 -4.79 -10.55 -2.22
C PHE A 90 -4.40 -10.97 -3.63
N GLN A 91 -3.70 -12.10 -3.78
CA GLN A 91 -3.29 -12.59 -5.10
C GLN A 91 -4.51 -12.92 -5.99
N ALA A 92 -5.56 -13.46 -5.41
CA ALA A 92 -6.79 -13.73 -6.14
C ALA A 92 -7.45 -12.44 -6.66
N ILE A 93 -7.53 -11.42 -5.81
CA ILE A 93 -8.06 -10.10 -6.21
C ILE A 93 -7.17 -9.48 -7.29
N LYS A 94 -5.85 -9.53 -7.11
CA LYS A 94 -4.88 -9.00 -8.06
C LYS A 94 -5.05 -9.63 -9.45
N ALA A 95 -5.17 -10.95 -9.51
CA ALA A 95 -5.38 -11.67 -10.77
C ALA A 95 -6.69 -11.24 -11.45
N HIS A 96 -7.75 -11.07 -10.68
CA HIS A 96 -9.04 -10.62 -11.19
C HIS A 96 -8.96 -9.19 -11.75
N VAL A 97 -8.34 -8.29 -11.02
CA VAL A 97 -8.17 -6.89 -11.44
C VAL A 97 -7.33 -6.80 -12.71
N GLN A 98 -6.22 -7.54 -12.78
CA GLN A 98 -5.34 -7.54 -13.96
C GLN A 98 -6.07 -8.09 -15.19
N ALA A 99 -6.85 -9.15 -15.05
CA ALA A 99 -7.62 -9.72 -16.15
C ALA A 99 -8.65 -8.71 -16.66
N ASN A 100 -9.34 -8.01 -15.77
CA ASN A 100 -10.30 -6.98 -16.16
C ASN A 100 -9.64 -5.78 -16.84
N GLN A 101 -8.47 -5.36 -16.39
CA GLN A 101 -7.72 -4.28 -17.02
C GLN A 101 -7.29 -4.64 -18.43
N GLU A 102 -6.84 -5.86 -18.65
CA GLU A 102 -6.46 -6.34 -19.97
C GLU A 102 -7.65 -6.40 -20.92
N GLN A 103 -8.81 -6.90 -20.44
CA GLN A 103 -10.04 -6.92 -21.22
C GLN A 103 -10.48 -5.51 -21.61
N THR A 104 -10.40 -4.56 -20.69
CA THR A 104 -10.74 -3.17 -20.95
C THR A 104 -9.81 -2.55 -21.99
N LYS A 105 -8.51 -2.82 -21.91
CA LYS A 105 -7.52 -2.32 -22.88
C LYS A 105 -7.76 -2.92 -24.27
N GLN A 106 -8.02 -4.23 -24.35
CA GLN A 106 -8.30 -4.91 -25.62
C GLN A 106 -9.57 -4.36 -26.24
N LYS A 107 -10.62 -4.16 -25.46
CA LYS A 107 -11.88 -3.59 -25.92
C LYS A 107 -11.71 -2.17 -26.44
N ALA A 108 -10.97 -1.32 -25.71
CA ALA A 108 -10.69 0.05 -26.13
C ALA A 108 -9.89 0.08 -27.45
N SER A 109 -8.89 -0.77 -27.60
CA SER A 109 -8.09 -0.90 -28.82
C SER A 109 -8.95 -1.35 -30.00
N SER A 110 -9.84 -2.32 -29.78
CA SER A 110 -10.74 -2.83 -30.79
C SER A 110 -11.72 -1.77 -31.24
N GLU A 111 -12.32 -1.02 -30.33
CA GLU A 111 -13.24 0.08 -30.62
C GLU A 111 -12.52 1.20 -31.38
N ALA A 112 -11.30 1.57 -30.98
CA ALA A 112 -10.50 2.55 -31.69
C ALA A 112 -10.15 2.11 -33.11
N GLY A 113 -9.90 0.81 -33.31
CA GLY A 113 -9.63 0.25 -34.62
C GLY A 113 -10.84 0.26 -35.53
N GLU A 114 -12.03 0.05 -34.98
CA GLU A 114 -13.28 0.07 -35.75
C GLU A 114 -13.68 1.45 -36.22
N THR A 115 -13.31 2.51 -35.48
CA THR A 115 -13.63 3.89 -35.84
C THR A 115 -12.64 4.54 -36.79
N ALA A 116 -11.57 3.84 -37.11
CA ALA A 116 -10.61 4.29 -38.08
C ALA A 116 -11.01 3.82 -39.47
#